data_6c6eeb11c73f05801f365053fa67e1ee
#
_entry.id   6c6eeb11c73f05801f365053fa67e1ee
#
_cell.length_a   1.000
_cell.length_b   1.000
_cell.length_c   1.000
_cell.angle_alpha   90.00
_cell.angle_beta   90.00
_cell.angle_gamma   90.00
#
_symmetry.space_group_name_H-M   'P 1'
#
loop_
_entity.id
_entity.type
_entity.pdbx_description
1 polymer ?
#
loop_
_entity_poly.entity_id
_entity_poly.type
_entity_poly.pdbx_seq_one_letter_code
_entity_poly.pdbx_strand_id
1 'polypeptide(L)'
;MFTRLNNYIQKRINISQEELEEVFKQCTYKEYKKGEYLLRIGEQCRFIGFLNTGLIMSTLIDNDGKELACNFVYEGCFFTYVEGLAENRSSHKNFIALENCEAIILNKEHLSNLFKSNQKFETLFNKILTEDLGYMLM
;
A
#
# COMPACT_ATOMS: atom_id res chain seq x y z
N MET A 1 16.22 -0.71 -5.60
CA MET A 1 14.80 -1.09 -5.69
C MET A 1 14.17 -1.18 -4.31
N PHE A 2 14.68 -2.00 -3.40
CA PHE A 2 14.11 -2.20 -2.07
C PHE A 2 14.76 -1.38 -0.95
N THR A 3 15.70 -0.52 -1.25
CA THR A 3 16.49 0.22 -0.25
C THR A 3 15.60 1.04 0.70
N ARG A 4 14.67 1.80 0.16
CA ARG A 4 13.78 2.65 0.96
C ARG A 4 12.87 1.82 1.85
N LEU A 5 12.29 0.75 1.30
CA LEU A 5 11.44 -0.17 2.07
C LEU A 5 12.23 -0.90 3.15
N ASN A 6 13.45 -1.34 2.84
CA ASN A 6 14.35 -1.96 3.80
C ASN A 6 14.60 -1.04 5.00
N ASN A 7 14.92 0.22 4.73
CA ASN A 7 15.17 1.22 5.78
C ASN A 7 13.90 1.51 6.60
N TYR A 8 12.76 1.58 5.93
CA TYR A 8 11.47 1.79 6.59
C TYR A 8 11.19 0.68 7.62
N ILE A 9 11.36 -0.56 7.21
CA ILE A 9 11.08 -1.72 8.05
C ILE A 9 12.06 -1.79 9.22
N GLN A 10 13.34 -1.62 8.96
CA GLN A 10 14.39 -1.74 10.00
C GLN A 10 14.30 -0.65 11.07
N LYS A 11 13.73 0.50 10.75
CA LYS A 11 13.51 1.55 11.74
C LYS A 11 12.37 1.23 12.71
N ARG A 12 11.51 0.30 12.37
CA ARG A 12 10.27 0.03 13.11
C ARG A 12 10.28 -1.29 13.87
N ILE A 13 10.94 -2.29 13.34
CA ILE A 13 11.04 -3.61 13.98
C ILE A 13 12.46 -4.13 13.91
N ASN A 14 12.79 -5.03 14.83
CA ASN A 14 14.06 -5.74 14.82
C ASN A 14 13.94 -6.97 13.95
N ILE A 15 14.50 -6.91 12.75
CA ILE A 15 14.37 -7.97 11.74
C ILE A 15 15.72 -8.20 11.07
N SER A 16 16.05 -9.46 10.78
CA SER A 16 17.29 -9.80 10.10
C SER A 16 17.20 -9.52 8.61
N GLN A 17 18.35 -9.37 7.97
CA GLN A 17 18.42 -9.19 6.53
C GLN A 17 17.86 -10.42 5.79
N GLU A 18 18.07 -11.61 6.32
CA GLU A 18 17.52 -12.83 5.74
C GLU A 18 16.00 -12.84 5.76
N GLU A 19 15.39 -12.41 6.86
CA GLU A 19 13.93 -12.29 6.97
C GLU A 19 13.39 -11.25 5.99
N LEU A 20 14.09 -10.13 5.82
CA LEU A 20 13.71 -9.09 4.84
C LEU A 20 13.78 -9.61 3.41
N GLU A 21 14.81 -10.37 3.07
CA GLU A 21 14.94 -10.93 1.72
C GLU A 21 13.79 -11.88 1.39
N GLU A 22 13.31 -12.64 2.37
CA GLU A 22 12.12 -13.48 2.19
C GLU A 22 10.88 -12.66 1.86
N VAL A 23 10.72 -11.50 2.51
CA VAL A 23 9.63 -10.57 2.19
C VAL A 23 9.77 -10.04 0.77
N PHE A 24 10.97 -9.59 0.39
CA PHE A 24 11.20 -8.98 -0.91
C PHE A 24 10.97 -9.96 -2.07
N LYS A 25 11.26 -11.24 -1.88
CA LYS A 25 10.96 -12.27 -2.88
C LYS A 25 9.48 -12.39 -3.20
N GLN A 26 8.61 -12.04 -2.26
CA GLN A 26 7.16 -12.12 -2.44
C GLN A 26 6.57 -10.83 -2.99
N CYS A 27 7.36 -9.77 -3.04
CA CYS A 27 6.93 -8.47 -3.55
C CYS A 27 7.09 -8.39 -5.06
N THR A 28 6.22 -7.60 -5.68
CA THR A 28 6.31 -7.26 -7.10
C THR A 28 6.64 -5.77 -7.22
N TYR A 29 7.64 -5.45 -8.02
CA TYR A 29 7.96 -4.08 -8.37
C TYR A 29 7.12 -3.67 -9.58
N LYS A 30 6.41 -2.55 -9.48
CA LYS A 30 5.55 -2.06 -10.57
C LYS A 30 5.81 -0.59 -10.83
N GLU A 31 5.75 -0.23 -12.11
CA GLU A 31 5.82 1.15 -12.57
C GLU A 31 4.44 1.58 -13.08
N TYR A 32 4.06 2.81 -12.74
CA TYR A 32 2.81 3.41 -13.21
C TYR A 32 3.15 4.75 -13.84
N LYS A 33 2.57 5.01 -14.99
CA LYS A 33 2.70 6.30 -15.67
C LYS A 33 1.70 7.28 -15.12
N LYS A 34 2.04 8.55 -15.17
CA LYS A 34 1.12 9.64 -14.82
C LYS A 34 -0.25 9.41 -15.46
N GLY A 35 -1.29 9.47 -14.64
CA GLY A 35 -2.69 9.27 -15.08
C GLY A 35 -3.18 7.84 -15.00
N GLU A 36 -2.31 6.86 -14.81
CA GLU A 36 -2.75 5.48 -14.65
C GLU A 36 -3.39 5.25 -13.27
N TYR A 37 -4.37 4.35 -13.23
CA TYR A 37 -5.04 3.96 -12.00
C TYR A 37 -4.36 2.73 -11.39
N LEU A 38 -4.07 2.80 -10.10
CA LEU A 38 -3.57 1.66 -9.34
C LEU A 38 -4.74 0.83 -8.81
N LEU A 39 -5.85 1.51 -8.55
CA LEU A 39 -7.09 0.89 -8.10
C LEU A 39 -8.25 1.75 -8.57
N ARG A 40 -9.32 1.11 -9.06
CA ARG A 40 -10.54 1.81 -9.49
C ARG A 40 -11.69 1.50 -8.55
N ILE A 41 -12.62 2.45 -8.43
CA ILE A 41 -13.88 2.25 -7.73
C ILE A 41 -14.55 0.99 -8.27
N GLY A 42 -15.03 0.12 -7.37
CA GLY A 42 -15.67 -1.15 -7.70
C GLY A 42 -14.75 -2.34 -7.77
N GLU A 43 -13.44 -2.12 -7.88
CA GLU A 43 -12.47 -3.21 -7.89
C GLU A 43 -12.19 -3.72 -6.48
N GLN A 44 -11.75 -4.96 -6.38
CA GLN A 44 -11.27 -5.54 -5.13
C GLN A 44 -9.83 -5.16 -4.90
N CYS A 45 -9.53 -4.58 -3.75
CA CYS A 45 -8.15 -4.31 -3.35
C CYS A 45 -7.58 -5.53 -2.64
N ARG A 46 -6.68 -6.25 -3.30
CA ARG A 46 -6.04 -7.45 -2.78
C ARG A 46 -4.54 -7.27 -2.59
N PHE A 47 -4.13 -6.05 -2.26
CA PHE A 47 -2.70 -5.76 -2.11
C PHE A 47 -2.48 -4.64 -1.11
N ILE A 48 -1.24 -4.61 -0.59
CA ILE A 48 -0.67 -3.44 0.05
C ILE A 48 0.52 -2.99 -0.79
N GLY A 49 0.66 -1.67 -0.98
CA GLY A 49 1.75 -1.10 -1.76
C GLY A 49 2.62 -0.19 -0.91
N PHE A 50 3.86 -0.07 -1.32
CA PHE A 50 4.81 0.90 -0.79
C PHE A 50 5.27 1.81 -1.92
N LEU A 51 5.07 3.10 -1.78
CA LEU A 51 5.44 4.05 -2.83
C LEU A 51 6.91 4.40 -2.74
N ASN A 52 7.68 3.92 -3.70
CA ASN A 52 9.11 4.15 -3.77
C ASN A 52 9.42 5.55 -4.30
N THR A 53 8.79 5.93 -5.41
CA THR A 53 8.89 7.26 -6.02
C THR A 53 7.56 7.66 -6.61
N GLY A 54 7.30 8.96 -6.67
CA GLY A 54 6.11 9.49 -7.29
C GLY A 54 5.12 10.08 -6.30
N LEU A 55 3.89 10.22 -6.77
CA LEU A 55 2.78 10.77 -5.99
C LEU A 55 1.48 10.12 -6.44
N ILE A 56 0.69 9.64 -5.48
CA ILE A 56 -0.62 9.03 -5.74
C ILE A 56 -1.70 9.88 -5.07
N MET A 57 -2.82 10.03 -5.73
CA MET A 57 -4.00 10.69 -5.20
C MET A 57 -5.13 9.68 -5.09
N SER A 58 -5.82 9.65 -3.95
CA SER A 58 -7.08 8.91 -3.86
C SER A 58 -8.24 9.86 -4.08
N THR A 59 -9.27 9.38 -4.78
CA THR A 59 -10.48 10.14 -5.09
C THR A 59 -11.71 9.31 -4.78
N LEU A 60 -12.83 10.01 -4.61
CA LEU A 60 -14.15 9.41 -4.53
C LEU A 60 -15.10 10.17 -5.45
N ILE A 61 -16.29 9.59 -5.69
CA ILE A 61 -17.33 10.23 -6.48
C ILE A 61 -18.44 10.68 -5.53
N ASP A 62 -18.80 11.96 -5.59
CA ASP A 62 -19.88 12.48 -4.76
C ASP A 62 -21.27 12.16 -5.35
N ASN A 63 -22.34 12.62 -4.67
CA ASN A 63 -23.71 12.35 -5.08
C ASN A 63 -24.07 12.98 -6.44
N ASP A 64 -23.32 13.99 -6.87
CA ASP A 64 -23.52 14.67 -8.15
C ASP A 64 -22.68 14.05 -9.27
N GLY A 65 -21.98 12.94 -8.99
CA GLY A 65 -21.09 12.29 -9.94
C GLY A 65 -19.74 12.97 -10.12
N LYS A 66 -19.38 13.89 -9.25
CA LYS A 66 -18.14 14.64 -9.32
C LYS A 66 -17.02 13.91 -8.59
N GLU A 67 -15.84 13.82 -9.21
CA GLU A 67 -14.66 13.23 -8.60
C GLU A 67 -13.99 14.23 -7.67
N LEU A 68 -13.80 13.83 -6.42
CA LEU A 68 -13.21 14.65 -5.37
C LEU A 68 -11.95 14.01 -4.83
N ALA A 69 -10.89 14.79 -4.68
CA ALA A 69 -9.66 14.32 -4.03
C ALA A 69 -9.91 14.08 -2.54
N CYS A 70 -9.43 12.95 -2.04
CA CYS A 70 -9.51 12.59 -0.62
C CYS A 70 -8.17 12.74 0.07
N ASN A 71 -7.18 11.99 -0.38
CA ASN A 71 -5.89 11.86 0.26
C ASN A 71 -4.79 11.73 -0.79
N PHE A 72 -3.56 11.94 -0.33
CA PHE A 72 -2.36 11.72 -1.15
C PHE A 72 -1.48 10.69 -0.50
N VAL A 73 -0.80 9.90 -1.31
CA VAL A 73 0.26 8.98 -0.87
C VAL A 73 1.59 9.56 -1.33
N TYR A 74 2.47 9.77 -0.38
CA TYR A 74 3.80 10.34 -0.62
C TYR A 74 4.86 9.25 -0.68
N GLU A 75 6.01 9.58 -1.27
CA GLU A 75 7.15 8.68 -1.32
C GLU A 75 7.54 8.21 0.08
N GLY A 76 7.84 6.93 0.20
CA GLY A 76 8.21 6.33 1.47
C GLY A 76 7.05 5.94 2.36
N CYS A 77 5.81 5.96 1.84
CA CYS A 77 4.61 5.56 2.59
C CYS A 77 3.96 4.33 1.99
N PHE A 78 3.31 3.56 2.84
CA PHE A 78 2.44 2.47 2.41
C PHE A 78 1.08 2.99 2.00
N PHE A 79 0.41 2.25 1.13
CA PHE A 79 -0.96 2.55 0.71
C PHE A 79 -1.74 1.26 0.43
N THR A 80 -3.01 1.30 0.73
CA THR A 80 -3.98 0.25 0.40
C THR A 80 -5.39 0.79 0.63
N TYR A 81 -6.38 0.08 0.12
CA TYR A 81 -7.77 0.30 0.52
C TYR A 81 -8.07 -0.68 1.66
N VAL A 82 -8.04 -0.18 2.89
CA VAL A 82 -8.05 -1.01 4.11
C VAL A 82 -9.31 -1.89 4.20
N GLU A 83 -10.48 -1.34 3.89
CA GLU A 83 -11.74 -2.08 3.94
C GLU A 83 -11.77 -3.23 2.93
N GLY A 84 -11.13 -3.04 1.78
CA GLY A 84 -10.98 -4.10 0.78
C GLY A 84 -10.03 -5.19 1.24
N LEU A 85 -8.90 -4.79 1.82
CA LEU A 85 -7.90 -5.73 2.30
C LEU A 85 -8.41 -6.56 3.48
N ALA A 86 -9.08 -5.92 4.44
CA ALA A 86 -9.53 -6.56 5.67
C ALA A 86 -10.89 -7.25 5.53
N GLU A 87 -11.83 -6.69 4.77
CA GLU A 87 -13.23 -7.11 4.75
C GLU A 87 -13.73 -7.55 3.37
N ASN A 88 -12.88 -7.59 2.37
CA ASN A 88 -13.22 -7.95 0.98
C ASN A 88 -14.29 -7.05 0.34
N ARG A 89 -14.40 -5.81 0.79
CA ARG A 89 -15.33 -4.83 0.20
C ARG A 89 -14.74 -4.25 -1.08
N SER A 90 -15.60 -4.00 -2.07
CA SER A 90 -15.20 -3.28 -3.28
C SER A 90 -14.76 -1.86 -2.94
N SER A 91 -13.79 -1.34 -3.67
CA SER A 91 -13.26 -0.02 -3.41
C SER A 91 -14.29 1.08 -3.70
N HIS A 92 -14.40 2.03 -2.76
CA HIS A 92 -15.15 3.28 -2.97
C HIS A 92 -14.24 4.40 -3.46
N LYS A 93 -12.94 4.12 -3.59
CA LYS A 93 -11.94 5.11 -3.98
C LYS A 93 -11.18 4.66 -5.21
N ASN A 94 -10.74 5.64 -6.00
CA ASN A 94 -9.72 5.44 -7.01
C ASN A 94 -8.36 5.80 -6.42
N PHE A 95 -7.31 5.11 -6.83
CA PHE A 95 -5.93 5.54 -6.61
C PHE A 95 -5.31 5.83 -7.97
N ILE A 96 -4.88 7.06 -8.17
CA ILE A 96 -4.41 7.59 -9.46
C ILE A 96 -2.98 8.09 -9.30
N ALA A 97 -2.10 7.69 -10.22
CA ALA A 97 -0.75 8.22 -10.28
C ALA A 97 -0.78 9.66 -10.80
N LEU A 98 -0.39 10.62 -9.97
CA LEU A 98 -0.31 12.04 -10.38
C LEU A 98 0.97 12.36 -11.12
N GLU A 99 1.97 11.51 -10.98
CA GLU A 99 3.22 11.55 -11.73
C GLU A 99 3.68 10.12 -11.94
N ASN A 100 4.77 9.90 -12.66
CA ASN A 100 5.30 8.56 -12.83
C ASN A 100 5.68 7.99 -11.46
N CYS A 101 5.20 6.79 -11.17
CA CYS A 101 5.37 6.15 -9.87
C CYS A 101 6.10 4.83 -9.99
N GLU A 102 6.89 4.51 -8.97
CA GLU A 102 7.46 3.19 -8.76
C GLU A 102 6.94 2.68 -7.43
N ALA A 103 6.31 1.53 -7.42
CA ALA A 103 5.71 0.95 -6.23
C ALA A 103 6.12 -0.50 -6.03
N ILE A 104 6.22 -0.89 -4.77
CA ILE A 104 6.46 -2.28 -4.37
C ILE A 104 5.13 -2.81 -3.88
N ILE A 105 4.65 -3.88 -4.50
CA ILE A 105 3.32 -4.43 -4.25
C ILE A 105 3.45 -5.81 -3.61
N LEU A 106 2.72 -6.01 -2.51
CA LEU A 106 2.59 -7.30 -1.85
C LEU A 106 1.13 -7.69 -1.84
N ASN A 107 0.80 -8.85 -2.42
CA ASN A 107 -0.60 -9.28 -2.46
C ASN A 107 -1.07 -9.80 -1.11
N LYS A 108 -2.39 -9.83 -0.93
CA LYS A 108 -3.04 -10.21 0.34
C LYS A 108 -2.66 -11.61 0.81
N GLU A 109 -2.50 -12.56 -0.13
CA GLU A 109 -2.16 -13.93 0.22
C GLU A 109 -0.76 -14.04 0.79
N HIS A 110 0.20 -13.37 0.18
CA HIS A 110 1.58 -13.32 0.67
C HIS A 110 1.64 -12.60 2.02
N LEU A 111 0.88 -11.52 2.19
CA LEU A 111 0.80 -10.81 3.46
C LEU A 111 0.27 -11.71 4.57
N SER A 112 -0.79 -12.48 4.30
CA SER A 112 -1.36 -13.44 5.26
C SER A 112 -0.33 -14.51 5.64
N ASN A 113 0.42 -15.01 4.67
CA ASN A 113 1.46 -16.00 4.91
C ASN A 113 2.58 -15.44 5.80
N LEU A 114 2.96 -14.18 5.58
CA LEU A 114 3.96 -13.52 6.42
C LEU A 114 3.48 -13.41 7.88
N PHE A 115 2.23 -13.05 8.09
CA PHE A 115 1.65 -12.96 9.44
C PHE A 115 1.70 -14.31 10.16
N LYS A 116 1.42 -15.40 9.45
CA LYS A 116 1.47 -16.75 10.02
C LYS A 116 2.89 -17.22 10.32
N SER A 117 3.86 -16.75 9.55
CA SER A 117 5.25 -17.21 9.68
C SER A 117 6.01 -16.51 10.81
N ASN A 118 5.66 -15.26 11.12
CA ASN A 118 6.43 -14.48 12.09
C ASN A 118 5.59 -13.31 12.62
N GLN A 119 5.44 -13.26 13.94
CA GLN A 119 4.67 -12.21 14.61
C GLN A 119 5.24 -10.80 14.40
N LYS A 120 6.51 -10.68 14.05
CA LYS A 120 7.12 -9.39 13.74
C LYS A 120 6.37 -8.66 12.61
N PHE A 121 5.82 -9.39 11.65
CA PHE A 121 5.09 -8.82 10.53
C PHE A 121 3.73 -8.25 10.94
N GLU A 122 3.06 -8.87 11.91
CA GLU A 122 1.84 -8.29 12.49
C GLU A 122 2.15 -7.00 13.23
N THR A 123 3.22 -6.98 14.00
CA THR A 123 3.68 -5.79 14.71
C THR A 123 3.99 -4.67 13.74
N LEU A 124 4.69 -4.98 12.66
CA LEU A 124 5.01 -4.02 11.61
C LEU A 124 3.73 -3.48 10.97
N PHE A 125 2.80 -4.37 10.60
CA PHE A 125 1.55 -3.97 9.96
C PHE A 125 0.72 -3.04 10.85
N ASN A 126 0.66 -3.31 12.16
CA ASN A 126 -0.04 -2.43 13.10
C ASN A 126 0.59 -1.04 13.13
N LYS A 127 1.90 -0.95 13.04
CA LYS A 127 2.59 0.34 12.96
C LYS A 127 2.29 1.07 11.64
N ILE A 128 2.24 0.33 10.54
CA ILE A 128 1.87 0.88 9.23
C ILE A 128 0.44 1.42 9.27
N LEU A 129 -0.50 0.68 9.85
CA LEU A 129 -1.89 1.14 10.01
C LEU A 129 -1.96 2.46 10.77
N THR A 130 -1.19 2.59 11.84
CA THR A 130 -1.19 3.80 12.66
C THR A 130 -0.51 4.97 11.97
N GLU A 131 0.66 4.74 11.38
CA GLU A 131 1.51 5.80 10.86
C GLU A 131 1.13 6.26 9.44
N ASP A 132 0.86 5.30 8.55
CA ASP A 132 0.67 5.59 7.13
C ASP A 132 -0.79 5.54 6.67
N LEU A 133 -1.60 4.66 7.25
CA LEU A 133 -2.94 4.36 6.76
C LEU A 133 -4.07 4.95 7.60
N GLY A 134 -3.79 5.37 8.81
CA GLY A 134 -4.82 5.85 9.73
C GLY A 134 -5.66 7.00 9.18
N TYR A 135 -5.04 7.94 8.49
CA TYR A 135 -5.75 9.07 7.90
C TYR A 135 -6.62 8.69 6.71
N MET A 136 -6.36 7.57 6.08
CA MET A 136 -7.13 7.09 4.92
C MET A 136 -8.49 6.51 5.31
N LEU A 137 -8.69 6.27 6.60
CA LEU A 137 -9.95 5.73 7.13
C LEU A 137 -10.97 6.84 7.42
N MET A 138 -10.52 8.09 7.41
CA MET A 138 -11.37 9.23 7.71
C MET A 138 -12.12 9.75 6.48
#